data_d725c48bb72dea831a1550ebd373cfe3
#
_entry.id   d725c48bb72dea831a1550ebd373cfe3
#
_cell.length_a   1.000
_cell.length_b   1.000
_cell.length_c   1.000
_cell.angle_alpha   90.00
_cell.angle_beta   90.00
_cell.angle_gamma   90.00
#
_symmetry.space_group_name_H-M   'P 1'
#
loop_
_entity.id
_entity.type
_entity.pdbx_description
1 polymer ?
#
loop_
_entity_poly.entity_id
_entity_poly.type
_entity_poly.pdbx_seq_one_letter_code
_entity_poly.pdbx_strand_id
1 'polypeptide(L)'
;YSDQIVWGRSPVRIDVAGGWTDTPPYSLYSGGSVVNLAIELNGQPPLQVYVKPCHEFHIVLRSIDMGAVEVIRSYEELQDYKKVGSPFSIPKAALTLAGFAPLFAAESHASLEKHLKAFGSGLEITLLAAIPAGSGLGTSSILASTVLGAINDFCGLAWDRNDICNYTLVLEQLLTTGGGWQDQYGGVFPGVKLLQSESGFEQHPLVRWLPDQLFVQPEYRDCHLLYYTGITRTAKGILAEIVSSMFLNSGKHLSLLAEMKAHAMDMSEAILRGNFETFGNLVGKSWIQNQALDSGTNPPAVAAIIEQIKDYTLGYKLPGAGGGGYLYMVAKDPQAAGCIRRILTEQA
;
A
#
# COMPACT_ATOMS: atom_id res chain seq x y z
N TYR A 1 -4.89 13.85 28.34
CA TYR A 1 -4.28 12.76 27.55
C TYR A 1 -3.66 11.63 28.40
N SER A 2 -3.72 11.71 29.71
CA SER A 2 -2.96 10.81 30.59
C SER A 2 -3.30 9.32 30.46
N ASP A 3 -4.49 8.99 29.98
CA ASP A 3 -4.98 7.61 29.92
C ASP A 3 -5.44 7.17 28.51
N GLN A 4 -5.21 7.99 27.51
CA GLN A 4 -5.65 7.70 26.14
C GLN A 4 -4.66 6.77 25.43
N ILE A 5 -5.17 5.67 24.88
CA ILE A 5 -4.42 4.82 23.96
C ILE A 5 -5.20 4.77 22.66
N VAL A 6 -4.57 5.14 21.55
CA VAL A 6 -5.13 5.02 20.21
C VAL A 6 -4.55 3.78 19.55
N TRP A 7 -5.41 2.95 19.00
CA TRP A 7 -5.03 1.76 18.27
C TRP A 7 -5.50 1.86 16.82
N GLY A 8 -4.57 2.14 15.92
CA GLY A 8 -4.79 2.13 14.48
C GLY A 8 -4.53 0.76 13.90
N ARG A 9 -5.44 0.28 13.04
CA ARG A 9 -5.32 -1.01 12.35
C ARG A 9 -5.68 -0.82 10.89
N SER A 10 -4.94 -1.44 9.99
CA SER A 10 -5.23 -1.35 8.56
C SER A 10 -5.05 -2.68 7.85
N PRO A 11 -5.89 -2.92 6.83
CA PRO A 11 -5.67 -4.00 5.88
C PRO A 11 -4.47 -3.70 5.00
N VAL A 12 -4.13 -4.63 4.14
CA VAL A 12 -3.31 -4.40 2.95
C VAL A 12 -4.19 -4.40 1.72
N ARG A 13 -3.61 -4.15 0.53
CA ARG A 13 -4.39 -4.10 -0.71
C ARG A 13 -3.85 -5.06 -1.76
N ILE A 14 -4.76 -5.58 -2.58
CA ILE A 14 -4.44 -6.23 -3.85
C ILE A 14 -4.98 -5.34 -4.97
N ASP A 15 -4.12 -4.99 -5.94
CA ASP A 15 -4.55 -4.32 -7.16
C ASP A 15 -4.80 -5.38 -8.25
N VAL A 16 -5.97 -5.33 -8.85
CA VAL A 16 -6.39 -6.32 -9.86
C VAL A 16 -6.38 -5.78 -11.27
N ALA A 17 -6.40 -4.46 -11.44
CA ALA A 17 -6.29 -3.79 -12.75
C ALA A 17 -5.88 -2.33 -12.59
N GLY A 18 -5.18 -1.80 -13.58
CA GLY A 18 -4.87 -0.38 -13.71
C GLY A 18 -3.69 0.13 -12.87
N GLY A 19 -3.03 -0.70 -12.11
CA GLY A 19 -1.81 -0.32 -11.38
C GLY A 19 -0.76 0.27 -12.32
N TRP A 20 0.02 1.26 -11.84
CA TRP A 20 0.91 2.15 -12.56
C TRP A 20 0.23 3.36 -13.24
N THR A 21 -1.05 3.31 -13.59
CA THR A 21 -1.74 4.48 -14.15
C THR A 21 -1.92 5.61 -13.13
N ASP A 22 -1.82 5.29 -11.85
CA ASP A 22 -1.84 6.23 -10.72
C ASP A 22 -0.49 6.91 -10.47
N THR A 23 0.57 6.48 -11.16
CA THR A 23 1.94 6.95 -10.92
C THR A 23 2.26 8.18 -11.76
N PRO A 24 2.80 9.26 -11.16
CA PRO A 24 3.31 10.39 -11.92
C PRO A 24 4.51 9.98 -12.80
N PRO A 25 4.72 10.60 -13.96
CA PRO A 25 3.96 11.73 -14.51
C PRO A 25 2.67 11.35 -15.25
N TYR A 26 2.44 10.06 -15.56
CA TYR A 26 1.26 9.64 -16.34
C TYR A 26 -0.07 10.10 -15.69
N SER A 27 -0.21 9.92 -14.39
CA SER A 27 -1.42 10.32 -13.66
C SER A 27 -1.68 11.82 -13.73
N LEU A 28 -0.63 12.64 -13.81
CA LEU A 28 -0.75 14.10 -13.92
C LEU A 28 -1.23 14.53 -15.29
N TYR A 29 -0.83 13.83 -16.35
CA TYR A 29 -1.20 14.16 -17.71
C TYR A 29 -2.55 13.56 -18.15
N SER A 30 -2.84 12.38 -17.69
CA SER A 30 -3.96 11.58 -18.20
C SER A 30 -4.96 11.15 -17.14
N GLY A 31 -4.64 11.34 -15.87
CA GLY A 31 -5.38 10.71 -14.76
C GLY A 31 -5.15 9.22 -14.71
N GLY A 32 -5.47 8.60 -13.57
CA GLY A 32 -5.34 7.17 -13.33
C GLY A 32 -6.67 6.48 -13.08
N SER A 33 -6.72 5.18 -13.32
CA SER A 33 -7.84 4.32 -12.96
C SER A 33 -7.31 3.00 -12.46
N VAL A 34 -7.62 2.66 -11.22
CA VAL A 34 -7.14 1.44 -10.55
C VAL A 34 -8.31 0.75 -9.87
N VAL A 35 -8.42 -0.55 -10.07
CA VAL A 35 -9.33 -1.40 -9.28
C VAL A 35 -8.50 -2.16 -8.26
N ASN A 36 -8.81 -1.97 -6.99
CA ASN A 36 -8.17 -2.72 -5.92
C ASN A 36 -9.16 -3.12 -4.82
N LEU A 37 -8.70 -3.98 -3.94
CA LEU A 37 -9.46 -4.43 -2.79
C LEU A 37 -8.59 -4.43 -1.54
N ALA A 38 -9.20 -4.04 -0.43
CA ALA A 38 -8.61 -4.15 0.89
C ALA A 38 -8.78 -5.59 1.39
N ILE A 39 -7.70 -6.17 1.92
CA ILE A 39 -7.73 -7.53 2.45
C ILE A 39 -7.11 -7.61 3.84
N GLU A 40 -7.64 -8.48 4.66
CA GLU A 40 -7.03 -8.91 5.90
C GLU A 40 -6.32 -10.26 5.68
N LEU A 41 -5.29 -10.53 6.47
CA LEU A 41 -4.57 -11.80 6.42
C LEU A 41 -5.00 -12.67 7.61
N ASN A 42 -5.50 -13.86 7.32
CA ASN A 42 -6.03 -14.78 8.35
C ASN A 42 -7.09 -14.11 9.26
N GLY A 43 -7.92 -13.26 8.70
CA GLY A 43 -8.96 -12.54 9.42
C GLY A 43 -8.47 -11.42 10.34
N GLN A 44 -7.22 -10.98 10.18
CA GLN A 44 -6.63 -9.92 10.99
C GLN A 44 -6.02 -8.82 10.11
N PRO A 45 -6.21 -7.53 10.47
CA PRO A 45 -5.48 -6.44 9.83
C PRO A 45 -3.99 -6.58 10.16
N PRO A 46 -3.11 -6.70 9.15
CA PRO A 46 -1.70 -6.99 9.40
C PRO A 46 -0.88 -5.77 9.85
N LEU A 47 -1.39 -4.56 9.67
CA LEU A 47 -0.70 -3.33 10.02
C LEU A 47 -1.37 -2.71 11.25
N GLN A 48 -0.59 -2.52 12.32
CA GLN A 48 -1.10 -2.00 13.58
C GLN A 48 -0.15 -0.95 14.14
N VAL A 49 -0.73 0.10 14.69
CA VAL A 49 -0.04 1.22 15.31
C VAL A 49 -0.71 1.57 16.63
N TYR A 50 0.08 1.70 17.68
CA TYR A 50 -0.39 2.14 18.99
C TYR A 50 0.25 3.48 19.32
N VAL A 51 -0.57 4.45 19.73
CA VAL A 51 -0.11 5.77 20.20
C VAL A 51 -0.62 5.98 21.60
N LYS A 52 0.28 6.27 22.52
CA LYS A 52 -0.05 6.59 23.90
C LYS A 52 0.80 7.74 24.44
N PRO A 53 0.35 8.44 25.50
CA PRO A 53 1.15 9.46 26.14
C PRO A 53 2.33 8.83 26.91
N CYS A 54 3.39 9.60 27.06
CA CYS A 54 4.56 9.27 27.84
C CYS A 54 4.75 10.35 28.92
N HIS A 55 5.09 9.95 30.14
CA HIS A 55 5.29 10.91 31.23
C HIS A 55 6.49 11.83 31.02
N GLU A 56 7.54 11.31 30.40
CA GLU A 56 8.70 12.13 30.04
C GLU A 56 8.43 12.89 28.73
N PHE A 57 8.98 14.09 28.62
CA PHE A 57 8.80 14.95 27.43
C PHE A 57 9.79 14.58 26.33
N HIS A 58 9.62 13.39 25.80
CA HIS A 58 10.34 12.87 24.65
C HIS A 58 9.40 12.01 23.80
N ILE A 59 9.90 11.50 22.69
CA ILE A 59 9.15 10.58 21.81
C ILE A 59 9.86 9.23 21.83
N VAL A 60 9.11 8.17 22.08
CA VAL A 60 9.60 6.79 22.00
C VAL A 60 8.98 6.10 20.80
N LEU A 61 9.81 5.55 19.94
CA LEU A 61 9.39 4.77 18.78
C LEU A 61 9.81 3.31 18.98
N ARG A 62 8.85 2.39 18.78
CA ARG A 62 9.07 0.94 18.89
C ARG A 62 8.61 0.24 17.64
N SER A 63 9.36 -0.75 17.20
CA SER A 63 8.94 -1.68 16.15
C SER A 63 8.96 -3.09 16.72
N ILE A 64 7.79 -3.72 16.83
CA ILE A 64 7.65 -5.07 17.41
C ILE A 64 8.28 -6.09 16.46
N ASP A 65 7.98 -6.03 15.18
CA ASP A 65 8.47 -6.98 14.18
C ASP A 65 9.99 -6.91 13.95
N MET A 66 10.60 -5.75 14.15
CA MET A 66 12.06 -5.55 14.01
C MET A 66 12.81 -5.57 15.34
N GLY A 67 12.10 -5.60 16.47
CA GLY A 67 12.71 -5.58 17.78
C GLY A 67 13.51 -4.30 18.09
N ALA A 68 13.15 -3.18 17.47
CA ALA A 68 13.89 -1.92 17.58
C ALA A 68 13.16 -0.91 18.47
N VAL A 69 13.95 -0.08 19.15
CA VAL A 69 13.47 1.04 19.98
C VAL A 69 14.38 2.25 19.74
N GLU A 70 13.78 3.43 19.59
CA GLU A 70 14.51 4.70 19.51
C GLU A 70 13.81 5.74 20.39
N VAL A 71 14.60 6.47 21.17
CA VAL A 71 14.13 7.59 21.98
C VAL A 71 14.58 8.90 21.32
N ILE A 72 13.64 9.77 21.02
CA ILE A 72 13.85 11.03 20.32
C ILE A 72 13.71 12.17 21.32
N ARG A 73 14.78 12.97 21.49
CA ARG A 73 14.85 14.07 22.43
C ARG A 73 15.04 15.43 21.80
N SER A 74 15.31 15.47 20.49
CA SER A 74 15.59 16.72 19.77
C SER A 74 14.87 16.80 18.43
N TYR A 75 14.69 18.00 17.91
CA TYR A 75 14.18 18.18 16.56
C TYR A 75 15.10 17.56 15.50
N GLU A 76 16.41 17.59 15.70
CA GLU A 76 17.38 16.99 14.79
C GLU A 76 17.16 15.48 14.66
N GLU A 77 16.99 14.80 15.78
CA GLU A 77 16.69 13.36 15.79
C GLU A 77 15.33 13.06 15.14
N LEU A 78 14.31 13.88 15.39
CA LEU A 78 12.99 13.71 14.80
C LEU A 78 13.01 13.92 13.28
N GLN A 79 13.78 14.89 12.80
CA GLN A 79 13.88 15.22 11.38
C GLN A 79 14.83 14.32 10.60
N ASP A 80 15.50 13.38 11.27
CA ASP A 80 16.40 12.41 10.64
C ASP A 80 15.62 11.20 10.07
N TYR A 81 14.59 11.49 9.29
CA TYR A 81 13.74 10.45 8.66
C TYR A 81 14.33 9.92 7.35
N LYS A 82 15.36 10.52 6.81
CA LYS A 82 16.04 10.07 5.58
C LYS A 82 17.18 9.08 5.84
N LYS A 83 17.44 8.72 7.08
CA LYS A 83 18.49 7.79 7.47
C LYS A 83 18.23 6.41 6.86
N VAL A 84 19.13 5.96 6.01
CA VAL A 84 19.05 4.66 5.33
C VAL A 84 19.07 3.52 6.37
N GLY A 85 18.13 2.58 6.24
CA GLY A 85 18.05 1.42 7.12
C GLY A 85 17.36 1.67 8.46
N SER A 86 16.85 2.88 8.73
CA SER A 86 16.09 3.15 9.93
C SER A 86 14.67 2.56 9.84
N PRO A 87 14.23 1.77 10.84
CA PRO A 87 12.85 1.27 10.88
C PRO A 87 11.84 2.37 11.24
N PHE A 88 12.28 3.59 11.56
CA PHE A 88 11.45 4.67 12.08
C PHE A 88 11.32 5.88 11.16
N SER A 89 11.73 5.78 9.91
CA SER A 89 11.58 6.86 8.93
C SER A 89 10.11 7.29 8.77
N ILE A 90 9.18 6.34 8.70
CA ILE A 90 7.75 6.61 8.56
C ILE A 90 7.19 7.39 9.75
N PRO A 91 7.31 6.92 11.01
CA PRO A 91 6.77 7.67 12.15
C PRO A 91 7.46 9.01 12.36
N LYS A 92 8.76 9.14 12.09
CA LYS A 92 9.46 10.43 12.16
C LYS A 92 8.89 11.45 11.16
N ALA A 93 8.72 11.03 9.91
CA ALA A 93 8.12 11.88 8.88
C ALA A 93 6.65 12.22 9.20
N ALA A 94 5.88 11.26 9.70
CA ALA A 94 4.50 11.48 10.11
C ALA A 94 4.37 12.49 11.25
N LEU A 95 5.21 12.39 12.27
CA LEU A 95 5.26 13.36 13.39
C LEU A 95 5.66 14.75 12.91
N THR A 96 6.60 14.83 11.97
CA THR A 96 7.01 16.08 11.35
C THR A 96 5.82 16.75 10.64
N LEU A 97 5.08 16.00 9.83
CA LEU A 97 3.87 16.48 9.14
C LEU A 97 2.76 16.87 10.11
N ALA A 98 2.64 16.17 11.23
CA ALA A 98 1.64 16.48 12.26
C ALA A 98 1.94 17.75 13.06
N GLY A 99 3.09 18.38 12.83
CA GLY A 99 3.48 19.63 13.44
C GLY A 99 4.36 19.51 14.67
N PHE A 100 4.97 18.36 14.95
CA PHE A 100 5.91 18.17 16.06
C PHE A 100 7.33 18.64 15.74
N ALA A 101 7.61 19.03 14.50
CA ALA A 101 8.87 19.63 14.09
C ALA A 101 8.63 21.00 13.45
N PRO A 102 9.63 21.91 13.45
CA PRO A 102 9.44 23.30 13.01
C PRO A 102 8.90 23.47 11.60
N LEU A 103 9.21 22.54 10.68
CA LEU A 103 8.84 22.67 9.27
C LEU A 103 7.32 22.80 9.05
N PHE A 104 6.51 22.11 9.84
CA PHE A 104 5.05 22.11 9.73
C PHE A 104 4.34 22.55 11.01
N ALA A 105 5.08 23.05 12.00
CA ALA A 105 4.51 23.48 13.26
C ALA A 105 3.73 24.81 13.12
N ALA A 106 2.55 24.86 13.72
CA ALA A 106 1.74 26.08 13.78
C ALA A 106 2.37 27.14 14.69
N GLU A 107 3.07 26.70 15.73
CA GLU A 107 3.75 27.54 16.70
C GLU A 107 5.23 27.17 16.80
N SER A 108 6.07 28.17 17.03
CA SER A 108 7.50 27.97 17.21
C SER A 108 7.85 27.66 18.66
N HIS A 109 8.65 26.63 18.87
CA HIS A 109 9.19 26.26 20.18
C HIS A 109 10.71 26.16 20.10
N ALA A 110 11.40 26.49 21.19
CA ALA A 110 12.87 26.51 21.25
C ALA A 110 13.48 25.10 21.18
N SER A 111 12.73 24.05 21.56
CA SER A 111 13.19 22.68 21.56
C SER A 111 12.01 21.72 21.48
N LEU A 112 12.27 20.46 21.14
CA LEU A 112 11.25 19.40 21.16
C LEU A 112 10.68 19.19 22.57
N GLU A 113 11.52 19.26 23.61
CA GLU A 113 11.07 19.14 25.01
C GLU A 113 10.06 20.23 25.35
N LYS A 114 10.34 21.49 24.99
CA LYS A 114 9.41 22.60 25.23
C LYS A 114 8.13 22.45 24.42
N HIS A 115 8.25 21.96 23.21
CA HIS A 115 7.09 21.67 22.35
C HIS A 115 6.18 20.63 23.01
N LEU A 116 6.74 19.53 23.49
CA LEU A 116 5.99 18.48 24.17
C LEU A 116 5.41 18.93 25.50
N LYS A 117 6.09 19.80 26.24
CA LYS A 117 5.53 20.43 27.43
C LYS A 117 4.31 21.28 27.11
N ALA A 118 4.36 22.06 26.04
CA ALA A 118 3.21 22.82 25.55
C ALA A 118 2.07 21.91 25.07
N PHE A 119 2.40 20.78 24.44
CA PHE A 119 1.43 19.76 24.03
C PHE A 119 0.78 19.05 25.23
N GLY A 120 1.52 18.89 26.33
CA GLY A 120 1.04 18.31 27.60
C GLY A 120 1.54 16.91 27.93
N SER A 121 2.26 16.25 27.04
CA SER A 121 2.87 14.93 27.27
C SER A 121 3.94 14.62 26.24
N GLY A 122 4.78 13.62 26.52
CA GLY A 122 5.53 12.93 25.51
C GLY A 122 4.64 11.95 24.75
N LEU A 123 5.20 11.30 23.75
CA LEU A 123 4.51 10.34 22.88
C LEU A 123 5.27 9.02 22.82
N GLU A 124 4.52 7.94 22.82
CA GLU A 124 5.04 6.61 22.52
C GLU A 124 4.26 6.01 21.36
N ILE A 125 4.96 5.68 20.26
CA ILE A 125 4.38 5.08 19.06
C ILE A 125 4.98 3.70 18.87
N THR A 126 4.14 2.69 18.82
CA THR A 126 4.53 1.29 18.59
C THR A 126 3.98 0.83 17.25
N LEU A 127 4.84 0.26 16.42
CA LEU A 127 4.51 -0.25 15.10
C LEU A 127 4.55 -1.78 15.10
N LEU A 128 3.57 -2.39 14.43
CA LEU A 128 3.57 -3.81 14.11
C LEU A 128 3.16 -3.99 12.64
N ALA A 129 4.08 -4.53 11.83
CA ALA A 129 3.79 -4.97 10.48
C ALA A 129 3.92 -6.50 10.43
N ALA A 130 2.80 -7.19 10.58
CA ALA A 130 2.75 -8.65 10.58
C ALA A 130 2.71 -9.21 9.14
N ILE A 131 3.62 -8.73 8.30
CA ILE A 131 3.73 -9.08 6.90
C ILE A 131 5.18 -8.89 6.44
N PRO A 132 5.74 -9.80 5.63
CA PRO A 132 7.10 -9.67 5.14
C PRO A 132 7.34 -8.38 4.35
N ALA A 133 8.55 -7.81 4.47
CA ALA A 133 8.98 -6.70 3.63
C ALA A 133 8.98 -7.11 2.15
N GLY A 134 8.67 -6.16 1.26
CA GLY A 134 8.60 -6.43 -0.18
C GLY A 134 7.41 -7.31 -0.58
N SER A 135 6.33 -7.27 0.18
CA SER A 135 5.13 -8.09 -0.04
C SER A 135 4.39 -7.80 -1.35
N GLY A 136 4.51 -6.59 -1.89
CA GLY A 136 3.71 -6.13 -3.03
C GLY A 136 2.28 -5.72 -2.68
N LEU A 137 1.93 -5.70 -1.40
CA LEU A 137 0.57 -5.45 -0.91
C LEU A 137 0.34 -4.01 -0.42
N GLY A 138 1.20 -3.07 -0.80
CA GLY A 138 1.09 -1.67 -0.43
C GLY A 138 1.46 -1.38 1.02
N THR A 139 2.26 -2.22 1.65
CA THR A 139 2.53 -2.22 3.08
C THR A 139 3.08 -0.88 3.59
N SER A 140 4.10 -0.32 2.94
CA SER A 140 4.76 0.91 3.42
C SER A 140 3.83 2.11 3.40
N SER A 141 3.11 2.34 2.31
CA SER A 141 2.17 3.46 2.18
C SER A 141 0.99 3.32 3.14
N ILE A 142 0.48 2.11 3.30
CA ILE A 142 -0.65 1.85 4.21
C ILE A 142 -0.20 1.96 5.67
N LEU A 143 1.01 1.51 6.01
CA LEU A 143 1.58 1.73 7.34
C LEU A 143 1.72 3.23 7.65
N ALA A 144 2.22 4.01 6.69
CA ALA A 144 2.28 5.46 6.82
C ALA A 144 0.90 6.08 7.08
N SER A 145 -0.11 5.66 6.34
CA SER A 145 -1.49 6.10 6.54
C SER A 145 -2.03 5.72 7.91
N THR A 146 -1.69 4.52 8.39
CA THR A 146 -2.10 4.03 9.72
C THR A 146 -1.48 4.87 10.83
N VAL A 147 -0.19 5.21 10.70
CA VAL A 147 0.51 6.09 11.64
C VAL A 147 -0.12 7.49 11.64
N LEU A 148 -0.35 8.08 10.46
CA LEU A 148 -1.00 9.38 10.33
C LEU A 148 -2.40 9.39 10.92
N GLY A 149 -3.18 8.35 10.67
CA GLY A 149 -4.53 8.20 11.22
C GLY A 149 -4.53 8.09 12.75
N ALA A 150 -3.60 7.33 13.32
CA ALA A 150 -3.46 7.19 14.76
C ALA A 150 -3.02 8.51 15.43
N ILE A 151 -2.07 9.23 14.83
CA ILE A 151 -1.64 10.55 15.31
C ILE A 151 -2.79 11.56 15.19
N ASN A 152 -3.53 11.55 14.08
CA ASN A 152 -4.71 12.40 13.89
C ASN A 152 -5.72 12.22 15.01
N ASP A 153 -6.05 10.99 15.34
CA ASP A 153 -7.01 10.68 16.40
C ASP A 153 -6.47 11.08 17.79
N PHE A 154 -5.23 10.74 18.07
CA PHE A 154 -4.58 11.07 19.34
C PHE A 154 -4.46 12.58 19.57
N CYS A 155 -4.11 13.34 18.55
CA CYS A 155 -3.88 14.79 18.62
C CYS A 155 -5.11 15.63 18.31
N GLY A 156 -6.19 15.02 17.83
CA GLY A 156 -7.41 15.75 17.45
C GLY A 156 -7.22 16.70 16.28
N LEU A 157 -6.49 16.28 15.23
CA LEU A 157 -6.14 17.12 14.08
C LEU A 157 -7.29 17.32 13.09
N ALA A 158 -8.38 16.58 13.24
CA ALA A 158 -9.58 16.67 12.40
C ALA A 158 -9.34 16.41 10.90
N TRP A 159 -8.39 15.55 10.57
CA TRP A 159 -8.18 15.10 9.20
C TRP A 159 -9.22 14.04 8.82
N ASP A 160 -9.78 14.16 7.63
CA ASP A 160 -10.61 13.10 7.07
C ASP A 160 -9.76 12.04 6.34
N ARG A 161 -10.40 11.02 5.76
CA ARG A 161 -9.71 9.94 5.05
C ARG A 161 -8.95 10.45 3.83
N ASN A 162 -9.49 11.41 3.10
CA ASN A 162 -8.82 12.00 1.94
C ASN A 162 -7.58 12.79 2.38
N ASP A 163 -7.69 13.54 3.48
CA ASP A 163 -6.54 14.26 4.06
C ASP A 163 -5.43 13.28 4.43
N ILE A 164 -5.75 12.18 5.09
CA ILE A 164 -4.78 11.14 5.47
C ILE A 164 -4.08 10.58 4.22
N CYS A 165 -4.82 10.30 3.15
CA CYS A 165 -4.24 9.82 1.91
C CYS A 165 -3.32 10.86 1.26
N ASN A 166 -3.71 12.14 1.26
CA ASN A 166 -2.89 13.23 0.74
C ASN A 166 -1.63 13.44 1.56
N TYR A 167 -1.72 13.41 2.88
CA TYR A 167 -0.55 13.49 3.76
C TYR A 167 0.37 12.28 3.62
N THR A 168 -0.17 11.11 3.32
CA THR A 168 0.65 9.93 3.00
C THR A 168 1.51 10.19 1.77
N LEU A 169 0.95 10.81 0.74
CA LEU A 169 1.71 11.17 -0.46
C LEU A 169 2.82 12.17 -0.14
N VAL A 170 2.52 13.19 0.66
CA VAL A 170 3.53 14.18 1.12
C VAL A 170 4.61 13.49 1.94
N LEU A 171 4.25 12.58 2.84
CA LEU A 171 5.19 11.80 3.64
C LEU A 171 6.16 11.00 2.75
N GLU A 172 5.65 10.33 1.73
CA GLU A 172 6.48 9.60 0.79
C GLU A 172 7.43 10.51 0.02
N GLN A 173 7.00 11.71 -0.33
CA GLN A 173 7.86 12.72 -0.93
C GLN A 173 8.99 13.15 0.02
N LEU A 174 8.71 13.34 1.31
CA LEU A 174 9.72 13.61 2.31
C LEU A 174 10.76 12.50 2.43
N LEU A 175 10.31 11.25 2.29
CA LEU A 175 11.17 10.06 2.33
C LEU A 175 11.84 9.77 0.98
N THR A 176 11.54 10.53 -0.06
CA THR A 176 12.01 10.29 -1.44
C THR A 176 11.62 8.92 -2.00
N THR A 177 10.50 8.37 -1.53
CA THR A 177 9.97 7.07 -1.96
C THR A 177 8.73 7.22 -2.84
N GLY A 178 8.44 8.41 -3.30
CA GLY A 178 7.22 8.78 -4.01
C GLY A 178 6.82 7.80 -5.12
N GLY A 179 5.56 7.38 -5.06
CA GLY A 179 4.91 6.53 -6.05
C GLY A 179 3.55 7.11 -6.43
N GLY A 180 2.61 6.24 -6.79
CA GLY A 180 1.23 6.60 -7.04
C GLY A 180 0.41 6.73 -5.76
N TRP A 181 -0.89 6.88 -5.93
CA TRP A 181 -1.84 7.05 -4.82
C TRP A 181 -2.64 5.77 -4.49
N GLN A 182 -2.54 4.71 -5.28
CA GLN A 182 -3.41 3.53 -5.11
C GLN A 182 -3.24 2.81 -3.76
N ASP A 183 -2.06 2.81 -3.19
CA ASP A 183 -1.78 2.03 -1.98
C ASP A 183 -2.51 2.59 -0.77
N GLN A 184 -2.34 3.87 -0.48
CA GLN A 184 -3.02 4.51 0.64
C GLN A 184 -4.54 4.52 0.45
N TYR A 185 -5.03 4.83 -0.73
CA TYR A 185 -6.47 4.75 -1.01
C TYR A 185 -6.99 3.32 -0.93
N GLY A 186 -6.17 2.34 -1.29
CA GLY A 186 -6.49 0.92 -1.17
C GLY A 186 -6.63 0.43 0.26
N GLY A 187 -5.83 0.95 1.19
CA GLY A 187 -5.84 0.56 2.59
C GLY A 187 -6.75 1.40 3.49
N VAL A 188 -6.83 2.72 3.24
CA VAL A 188 -7.64 3.64 4.05
C VAL A 188 -9.13 3.48 3.77
N PHE A 189 -9.51 3.25 2.53
CA PHE A 189 -10.89 3.00 2.13
C PHE A 189 -11.15 1.49 2.03
N PRO A 190 -12.19 0.97 2.68
CA PRO A 190 -12.44 -0.46 2.75
C PRO A 190 -13.02 -1.04 1.45
N GLY A 191 -13.04 -2.35 1.36
CA GLY A 191 -13.78 -3.09 0.34
C GLY A 191 -13.14 -3.10 -1.03
N VAL A 192 -13.97 -3.44 -2.01
CA VAL A 192 -13.61 -3.47 -3.44
C VAL A 192 -13.97 -2.13 -4.06
N LYS A 193 -13.06 -1.54 -4.82
CA LYS A 193 -13.28 -0.19 -5.33
C LYS A 193 -12.56 0.10 -6.64
N LEU A 194 -13.17 0.98 -7.41
CA LEU A 194 -12.57 1.67 -8.54
C LEU A 194 -12.11 3.05 -8.08
N LEU A 195 -10.84 3.32 -8.23
CA LEU A 195 -10.21 4.60 -7.90
C LEU A 195 -9.89 5.32 -9.20
N GLN A 196 -10.37 6.53 -9.37
CA GLN A 196 -10.15 7.33 -10.58
C GLN A 196 -9.72 8.74 -10.22
N SER A 197 -8.70 9.24 -10.91
CA SER A 197 -8.29 10.64 -10.85
C SER A 197 -8.38 11.27 -12.24
N GLU A 198 -8.54 12.58 -12.26
CA GLU A 198 -8.44 13.37 -13.48
C GLU A 198 -7.01 13.87 -13.68
N SER A 199 -6.72 14.34 -14.90
CA SER A 199 -5.45 15.01 -15.19
C SER A 199 -5.33 16.29 -14.35
N GLY A 200 -4.12 16.58 -13.89
CA GLY A 200 -3.82 17.75 -13.08
C GLY A 200 -2.69 17.49 -12.10
N PHE A 201 -2.05 18.57 -11.65
CA PHE A 201 -0.96 18.45 -10.66
C PHE A 201 -1.47 18.00 -9.29
N GLU A 202 -2.68 18.41 -8.92
CA GLU A 202 -3.35 17.94 -7.72
C GLU A 202 -4.20 16.74 -8.07
N GLN A 203 -3.88 15.61 -7.47
CA GLN A 203 -4.59 14.36 -7.68
C GLN A 203 -5.59 14.16 -6.53
N HIS A 204 -6.87 14.09 -6.90
CA HIS A 204 -7.96 13.83 -5.96
C HIS A 204 -8.74 12.58 -6.42
N PRO A 205 -8.22 11.37 -6.16
CA PRO A 205 -8.90 10.16 -6.57
C PRO A 205 -10.30 10.06 -6.00
N LEU A 206 -11.26 9.76 -6.87
CA LEU A 206 -12.63 9.47 -6.49
C LEU A 206 -12.76 7.98 -6.19
N VAL A 207 -13.33 7.66 -5.04
CA VAL A 207 -13.59 6.27 -4.62
C VAL A 207 -14.98 5.86 -5.06
N ARG A 208 -15.05 4.83 -5.89
CA ARG A 208 -16.32 4.19 -6.30
C ARG A 208 -16.33 2.76 -5.75
N TRP A 209 -17.21 2.48 -4.78
CA TRP A 209 -17.31 1.14 -4.25
C TRP A 209 -18.00 0.20 -5.23
N LEU A 210 -17.42 -0.97 -5.36
CA LEU A 210 -17.93 -2.06 -6.19
C LEU A 210 -18.53 -3.15 -5.30
N PRO A 211 -19.44 -3.99 -5.83
CA PRO A 211 -19.95 -5.13 -5.08
C PRO A 211 -18.83 -6.10 -4.69
N ASP A 212 -18.93 -6.71 -3.53
CA ASP A 212 -17.96 -7.67 -3.01
C ASP A 212 -18.33 -9.14 -3.23
N GLN A 213 -19.44 -9.40 -3.91
CA GLN A 213 -20.00 -10.75 -4.07
C GLN A 213 -19.01 -11.79 -4.63
N LEU A 214 -18.15 -11.40 -5.57
CA LEU A 214 -17.14 -12.29 -6.16
C LEU A 214 -16.03 -12.70 -5.18
N PHE A 215 -15.97 -12.07 -4.03
CA PHE A 215 -14.93 -12.26 -3.01
C PHE A 215 -15.47 -12.91 -1.73
N VAL A 216 -16.74 -12.67 -1.39
CA VAL A 216 -17.31 -13.08 -0.10
C VAL A 216 -18.30 -14.21 -0.19
N GLN A 217 -18.94 -14.42 -1.35
CA GLN A 217 -19.88 -15.54 -1.51
C GLN A 217 -19.16 -16.89 -1.37
N PRO A 218 -19.76 -17.87 -0.70
CA PRO A 218 -19.10 -19.15 -0.40
C PRO A 218 -18.55 -19.88 -1.63
N GLU A 219 -19.21 -19.75 -2.77
CA GLU A 219 -18.80 -20.38 -4.04
C GLU A 219 -17.51 -19.79 -4.62
N TYR A 220 -17.20 -18.53 -4.28
CA TYR A 220 -16.03 -17.82 -4.82
C TYR A 220 -14.94 -17.55 -3.79
N ARG A 221 -15.31 -17.40 -2.53
CA ARG A 221 -14.38 -17.02 -1.46
C ARG A 221 -13.13 -17.87 -1.41
N ASP A 222 -13.30 -19.18 -1.50
CA ASP A 222 -12.20 -20.14 -1.39
C ASP A 222 -11.36 -20.26 -2.68
N CYS A 223 -11.78 -19.58 -3.77
CA CYS A 223 -11.05 -19.54 -5.03
C CYS A 223 -9.97 -18.46 -5.05
N HIS A 224 -9.97 -17.52 -4.10
CA HIS A 224 -8.93 -16.50 -3.97
C HIS A 224 -7.80 -16.99 -3.10
N LEU A 225 -6.60 -17.06 -3.68
CA LEU A 225 -5.41 -17.58 -3.02
C LEU A 225 -4.30 -16.55 -3.05
N LEU A 226 -3.58 -16.45 -1.95
CA LEU A 226 -2.43 -15.58 -1.81
C LEU A 226 -1.25 -16.40 -1.29
N TYR A 227 -0.16 -16.42 -2.06
CA TYR A 227 1.03 -17.21 -1.74
C TYR A 227 2.26 -16.31 -1.65
N TYR A 228 3.00 -16.39 -0.54
CA TYR A 228 4.25 -15.66 -0.39
C TYR A 228 5.37 -16.40 -1.11
N THR A 229 5.94 -15.77 -2.14
CA THR A 229 6.98 -16.41 -2.99
C THR A 229 8.35 -16.48 -2.32
N GLY A 230 8.58 -15.70 -1.26
CA GLY A 230 9.90 -15.59 -0.63
C GLY A 230 10.93 -14.82 -1.46
N ILE A 231 10.54 -14.29 -2.62
CA ILE A 231 11.39 -13.54 -3.53
C ILE A 231 11.13 -12.06 -3.27
N THR A 232 12.19 -11.27 -3.15
CA THR A 232 12.09 -9.83 -2.93
C THR A 232 12.81 -9.06 -4.02
N ARG A 233 12.21 -7.94 -4.44
CA ARG A 233 12.82 -6.97 -5.36
C ARG A 233 12.57 -5.58 -4.81
N THR A 234 13.56 -4.70 -4.90
CA THR A 234 13.38 -3.32 -4.44
C THR A 234 12.45 -2.55 -5.37
N ALA A 235 11.32 -2.09 -4.87
CA ALA A 235 10.34 -1.31 -5.62
C ALA A 235 10.93 0.01 -6.17
N LYS A 236 11.94 0.58 -5.51
CA LYS A 236 12.58 1.83 -5.90
C LYS A 236 13.22 1.77 -7.29
N GLY A 237 13.91 0.68 -7.62
CA GLY A 237 14.55 0.52 -8.94
C GLY A 237 13.55 0.37 -10.07
N ILE A 238 12.48 -0.38 -9.82
CA ILE A 238 11.38 -0.59 -10.76
C ILE A 238 10.67 0.72 -11.05
N LEU A 239 10.32 1.46 -9.99
CA LEU A 239 9.65 2.74 -10.10
C LEU A 239 10.48 3.74 -10.93
N ALA A 240 11.78 3.84 -10.65
CA ALA A 240 12.68 4.74 -11.36
C ALA A 240 12.72 4.42 -12.86
N GLU A 241 12.79 3.16 -13.25
CA GLU A 241 12.82 2.72 -14.64
C GLU A 241 11.52 3.08 -15.37
N ILE A 242 10.37 2.78 -14.76
CA ILE A 242 9.07 3.05 -15.37
C ILE A 242 8.81 4.56 -15.46
N VAL A 243 9.11 5.33 -14.44
CA VAL A 243 8.99 6.79 -14.45
C VAL A 243 9.90 7.41 -15.50
N SER A 244 11.14 6.92 -15.64
CA SER A 244 12.05 7.36 -16.70
C SER A 244 11.45 7.12 -18.10
N SER A 245 10.84 5.96 -18.34
CA SER A 245 10.16 5.65 -19.59
C SER A 245 9.00 6.61 -19.89
N MET A 246 8.27 7.05 -18.89
CA MET A 246 7.21 8.05 -19.01
C MET A 246 7.77 9.43 -19.38
N PHE A 247 8.86 9.87 -18.72
CA PHE A 247 9.51 11.15 -19.00
C PHE A 247 10.12 11.21 -20.39
N LEU A 248 10.66 10.11 -20.87
CA LEU A 248 11.20 9.99 -22.23
C LEU A 248 10.09 9.93 -23.29
N ASN A 249 8.82 10.03 -22.85
CA ASN A 249 7.65 10.02 -23.74
C ASN A 249 7.65 8.81 -24.70
N SER A 250 7.99 7.65 -24.16
CA SER A 250 7.96 6.40 -24.91
C SER A 250 6.52 6.08 -25.35
N GLY A 251 6.26 6.20 -26.66
CA GLY A 251 4.93 5.95 -27.24
C GLY A 251 4.38 4.56 -26.90
N LYS A 252 5.27 3.55 -26.83
CA LYS A 252 4.89 2.18 -26.44
C LYS A 252 4.40 2.12 -25.00
N HIS A 253 5.11 2.74 -24.05
CA HIS A 253 4.73 2.73 -22.63
C HIS A 253 3.46 3.55 -22.39
N LEU A 254 3.34 4.71 -23.01
CA LEU A 254 2.15 5.56 -22.89
C LEU A 254 0.91 4.88 -23.45
N SER A 255 1.02 4.24 -24.60
CA SER A 255 -0.06 3.46 -25.20
C SER A 255 -0.49 2.30 -24.31
N LEU A 256 0.48 1.58 -23.72
CA LEU A 256 0.21 0.49 -22.81
C LEU A 256 -0.49 0.96 -21.52
N LEU A 257 -0.06 2.08 -20.96
CA LEU A 257 -0.72 2.66 -19.78
C LEU A 257 -2.17 3.08 -20.09
N ALA A 258 -2.43 3.61 -21.29
CA ALA A 258 -3.79 3.89 -21.74
C ALA A 258 -4.66 2.62 -21.85
N GLU A 259 -4.09 1.52 -22.34
CA GLU A 259 -4.76 0.20 -22.35
C GLU A 259 -5.02 -0.31 -20.95
N MET A 260 -4.06 -0.17 -20.02
CA MET A 260 -4.22 -0.56 -18.63
C MET A 260 -5.32 0.23 -17.91
N LYS A 261 -5.43 1.51 -18.23
CA LYS A 261 -6.49 2.38 -17.74
C LYS A 261 -7.87 1.94 -18.24
N ALA A 262 -8.01 1.63 -19.52
CA ALA A 262 -9.23 1.08 -20.10
C ALA A 262 -9.57 -0.30 -19.52
N HIS A 263 -8.55 -1.11 -19.26
CA HIS A 263 -8.70 -2.43 -18.65
C HIS A 263 -9.25 -2.36 -17.21
N ALA A 264 -8.91 -1.33 -16.46
CA ALA A 264 -9.51 -1.09 -15.14
C ALA A 264 -11.02 -0.87 -15.23
N MET A 265 -11.50 -0.24 -16.27
CA MET A 265 -12.94 -0.07 -16.50
C MET A 265 -13.61 -1.41 -16.84
N ASP A 266 -13.01 -2.23 -17.69
CA ASP A 266 -13.50 -3.57 -18.00
C ASP A 266 -13.55 -4.46 -16.75
N MET A 267 -12.54 -4.36 -15.90
CA MET A 267 -12.48 -5.07 -14.61
C MET A 267 -13.62 -4.65 -13.69
N SER A 268 -13.87 -3.35 -13.57
CA SER A 268 -14.95 -2.85 -12.73
C SER A 268 -16.32 -3.31 -13.25
N GLU A 269 -16.50 -3.36 -14.55
CA GLU A 269 -17.73 -3.87 -15.17
C GLU A 269 -17.94 -5.37 -14.88
N ALA A 270 -16.89 -6.18 -14.99
CA ALA A 270 -16.97 -7.61 -14.65
C ALA A 270 -17.38 -7.85 -13.20
N ILE A 271 -16.84 -7.04 -12.27
CA ILE A 271 -17.21 -7.09 -10.86
C ILE A 271 -18.66 -6.67 -10.64
N LEU A 272 -19.10 -5.60 -11.28
CA LEU A 272 -20.48 -5.12 -11.23
C LEU A 272 -21.48 -6.16 -11.75
N ARG A 273 -21.13 -6.87 -12.81
CA ARG A 273 -21.96 -7.95 -13.38
C ARG A 273 -21.93 -9.24 -12.57
N GLY A 274 -21.00 -9.39 -11.62
CA GLY A 274 -20.83 -10.61 -10.86
C GLY A 274 -20.32 -11.77 -11.68
N ASN A 275 -19.55 -11.52 -12.73
CA ASN A 275 -19.01 -12.55 -13.61
C ASN A 275 -17.62 -12.98 -13.15
N PHE A 276 -17.57 -14.07 -12.39
CA PHE A 276 -16.34 -14.58 -11.78
C PHE A 276 -15.31 -15.05 -12.81
N GLU A 277 -15.75 -15.75 -13.85
CA GLU A 277 -14.85 -16.23 -14.91
C GLU A 277 -14.18 -15.07 -15.64
N THR A 278 -14.97 -14.06 -16.05
CA THR A 278 -14.43 -12.86 -16.68
C THR A 278 -13.50 -12.10 -15.75
N PHE A 279 -13.85 -11.98 -14.47
CA PHE A 279 -12.98 -11.37 -13.45
C PHE A 279 -11.61 -12.04 -13.42
N GLY A 280 -11.57 -13.37 -13.29
CA GLY A 280 -10.31 -14.12 -13.25
C GLY A 280 -9.48 -13.96 -14.52
N ASN A 281 -10.12 -14.01 -15.69
CA ASN A 281 -9.45 -13.80 -16.97
C ASN A 281 -8.84 -12.40 -17.08
N LEU A 282 -9.54 -11.38 -16.58
CA LEU A 282 -9.05 -10.01 -16.58
C LEU A 282 -7.87 -9.79 -15.60
N VAL A 283 -7.82 -10.53 -14.49
CA VAL A 283 -6.63 -10.55 -13.62
C VAL A 283 -5.42 -11.06 -14.40
N GLY A 284 -5.57 -12.12 -15.16
CA GLY A 284 -4.53 -12.65 -16.04
C GLY A 284 -4.07 -11.64 -17.10
N LYS A 285 -5.00 -10.90 -17.68
CA LYS A 285 -4.67 -9.83 -18.63
C LYS A 285 -3.89 -8.70 -17.98
N SER A 286 -4.22 -8.33 -16.75
CA SER A 286 -3.44 -7.35 -15.98
C SER A 286 -1.97 -7.80 -15.82
N TRP A 287 -1.75 -9.08 -15.56
CA TRP A 287 -0.40 -9.65 -15.43
C TRP A 287 0.39 -9.57 -16.74
N ILE A 288 -0.25 -9.85 -17.85
CA ILE A 288 0.36 -9.71 -19.19
C ILE A 288 0.76 -8.25 -19.45
N GLN A 289 -0.11 -7.30 -19.11
CA GLN A 289 0.18 -5.87 -19.25
C GLN A 289 1.35 -5.45 -18.35
N ASN A 290 1.40 -5.91 -17.11
CA ASN A 290 2.51 -5.62 -16.18
C ASN A 290 3.84 -6.13 -16.73
N GLN A 291 3.87 -7.31 -17.30
CA GLN A 291 5.06 -7.88 -17.93
C GLN A 291 5.51 -7.09 -19.17
N ALA A 292 4.56 -6.59 -19.95
CA ALA A 292 4.85 -5.75 -21.10
C ALA A 292 5.42 -4.38 -20.71
N LEU A 293 4.98 -3.83 -19.56
CA LEU A 293 5.46 -2.56 -19.02
C LEU A 293 6.85 -2.69 -18.39
N ASP A 294 7.10 -3.77 -17.67
CA ASP A 294 8.33 -4.03 -16.92
C ASP A 294 8.79 -5.48 -17.13
N SER A 295 9.89 -5.66 -17.85
CA SER A 295 10.45 -6.97 -18.15
C SER A 295 10.93 -7.74 -16.91
N GLY A 296 11.21 -7.06 -15.82
CA GLY A 296 11.68 -7.65 -14.57
C GLY A 296 10.56 -8.00 -13.58
N THR A 297 9.29 -7.77 -13.94
CA THR A 297 8.17 -8.04 -13.02
C THR A 297 7.94 -9.53 -12.78
N ASN A 298 8.31 -10.39 -13.73
CA ASN A 298 8.16 -11.85 -13.65
C ASN A 298 9.53 -12.54 -13.70
N PRO A 299 10.26 -12.61 -12.57
CA PRO A 299 11.55 -13.31 -12.55
C PRO A 299 11.38 -14.82 -12.73
N PRO A 300 12.44 -15.54 -13.18
CA PRO A 300 12.38 -16.98 -13.45
C PRO A 300 11.85 -17.83 -12.29
N ALA A 301 12.18 -17.48 -11.06
CA ALA A 301 11.71 -18.21 -9.89
C ALA A 301 10.20 -18.08 -9.69
N VAL A 302 9.62 -16.92 -9.96
CA VAL A 302 8.16 -16.71 -9.93
C VAL A 302 7.50 -17.44 -11.10
N ALA A 303 8.08 -17.36 -12.30
CA ALA A 303 7.58 -18.07 -13.47
C ALA A 303 7.52 -19.58 -13.24
N ALA A 304 8.49 -20.16 -12.52
CA ALA A 304 8.51 -21.56 -12.16
C ALA A 304 7.35 -21.95 -11.23
N ILE A 305 7.00 -21.10 -10.27
CA ILE A 305 5.83 -21.31 -9.41
C ILE A 305 4.55 -21.26 -10.24
N ILE A 306 4.40 -20.27 -11.10
CA ILE A 306 3.23 -20.09 -11.97
C ILE A 306 3.04 -21.30 -12.87
N GLU A 307 4.10 -21.86 -13.44
CA GLU A 307 4.04 -23.02 -14.33
C GLU A 307 3.33 -24.23 -13.67
N GLN A 308 3.48 -24.37 -12.36
CA GLN A 308 2.91 -25.49 -11.61
C GLN A 308 1.41 -25.34 -11.32
N ILE A 309 0.92 -24.08 -11.25
CA ILE A 309 -0.46 -23.81 -10.81
C ILE A 309 -1.35 -23.23 -11.91
N LYS A 310 -0.81 -22.82 -13.03
CA LYS A 310 -1.55 -22.08 -14.06
C LYS A 310 -2.79 -22.82 -14.59
N ASP A 311 -2.74 -24.15 -14.73
CA ASP A 311 -3.83 -24.93 -15.28
C ASP A 311 -5.04 -25.01 -14.34
N TYR A 312 -4.87 -24.68 -13.06
CA TYR A 312 -5.93 -24.65 -12.06
C TYR A 312 -6.53 -23.26 -11.87
N THR A 313 -6.02 -22.25 -12.60
CA THR A 313 -6.40 -20.86 -12.42
C THR A 313 -7.15 -20.30 -13.61
N LEU A 314 -8.04 -19.32 -13.34
CA LEU A 314 -8.57 -18.41 -14.35
C LEU A 314 -7.58 -17.31 -14.67
N GLY A 315 -6.86 -16.85 -13.66
CA GLY A 315 -5.83 -15.82 -13.79
C GLY A 315 -5.01 -15.69 -12.51
N TYR A 316 -3.90 -15.02 -12.63
CA TYR A 316 -2.95 -14.78 -11.54
C TYR A 316 -2.13 -13.53 -11.82
N LYS A 317 -1.59 -12.95 -10.77
CA LYS A 317 -0.63 -11.82 -10.87
C LYS A 317 0.13 -11.62 -9.58
N LEU A 318 1.28 -10.95 -9.68
CA LEU A 318 1.93 -10.35 -8.52
C LEU A 318 1.33 -8.96 -8.29
N PRO A 319 0.71 -8.69 -7.13
CA PRO A 319 0.24 -7.35 -6.81
C PRO A 319 1.38 -6.33 -6.69
N GLY A 320 1.06 -5.06 -6.91
CA GLY A 320 2.02 -3.97 -6.82
C GLY A 320 3.02 -3.94 -7.95
N ALA A 321 4.28 -3.65 -7.63
CA ALA A 321 5.34 -3.51 -8.61
C ALA A 321 5.79 -4.84 -9.26
N GLY A 322 5.43 -5.96 -8.67
CA GLY A 322 5.87 -7.28 -9.12
C GLY A 322 7.34 -7.58 -8.78
N GLY A 323 7.91 -8.58 -9.43
CA GLY A 323 9.29 -9.02 -9.19
C GLY A 323 9.49 -9.88 -7.95
N GLY A 324 8.44 -10.12 -7.19
CA GLY A 324 8.46 -10.90 -5.96
C GLY A 324 7.27 -10.58 -5.05
N GLY A 325 7.39 -10.90 -3.77
CA GLY A 325 6.31 -10.72 -2.80
C GLY A 325 5.26 -11.82 -2.89
N TYR A 326 4.00 -11.45 -2.81
CA TYR A 326 2.87 -12.38 -2.88
C TYR A 326 2.40 -12.59 -4.31
N LEU A 327 2.01 -13.83 -4.61
CA LEU A 327 1.31 -14.20 -5.83
C LEU A 327 -0.18 -14.35 -5.51
N TYR A 328 -1.01 -13.56 -6.20
CA TYR A 328 -2.46 -13.68 -6.12
C TYR A 328 -2.98 -14.56 -7.25
N MET A 329 -3.80 -15.55 -6.91
CA MET A 329 -4.36 -16.52 -7.85
C MET A 329 -5.86 -16.58 -7.72
N VAL A 330 -6.55 -16.65 -8.84
CA VAL A 330 -7.99 -16.89 -8.93
C VAL A 330 -8.17 -18.30 -9.47
N ALA A 331 -8.53 -19.25 -8.61
CA ALA A 331 -8.76 -20.63 -9.01
C ALA A 331 -10.05 -20.78 -9.81
N LYS A 332 -10.10 -21.78 -10.68
CA LYS A 332 -11.30 -22.06 -11.51
C LYS A 332 -12.53 -22.39 -10.68
N ASP A 333 -12.33 -23.12 -9.60
CA ASP A 333 -13.35 -23.58 -8.66
C ASP A 333 -12.69 -23.94 -7.31
N PRO A 334 -13.49 -24.24 -6.26
CA PRO A 334 -12.93 -24.64 -4.97
C PRO A 334 -12.06 -25.89 -4.99
N GLN A 335 -12.36 -26.83 -5.90
CA GLN A 335 -11.56 -28.04 -6.06
C GLN A 335 -10.18 -27.72 -6.64
N ALA A 336 -10.11 -26.88 -7.66
CA ALA A 336 -8.85 -26.38 -8.23
C ALA A 336 -8.04 -25.61 -7.18
N ALA A 337 -8.68 -24.80 -6.34
CA ALA A 337 -8.04 -24.13 -5.22
C ALA A 337 -7.38 -25.10 -4.24
N GLY A 338 -8.06 -26.21 -3.94
CA GLY A 338 -7.50 -27.30 -3.13
C GLY A 338 -6.25 -27.93 -3.76
N CYS A 339 -6.24 -28.11 -5.07
CA CYS A 339 -5.08 -28.62 -5.80
C CYS A 339 -3.89 -27.64 -5.71
N ILE A 340 -4.14 -26.35 -5.90
CA ILE A 340 -3.10 -25.30 -5.78
C ILE A 340 -2.49 -25.30 -4.39
N ARG A 341 -3.31 -25.32 -3.33
CA ARG A 341 -2.82 -25.35 -1.94
C ARG A 341 -1.92 -26.56 -1.70
N ARG A 342 -2.29 -27.72 -2.19
CA ARG A 342 -1.50 -28.95 -2.05
C ARG A 342 -0.15 -28.82 -2.75
N ILE A 343 -0.14 -28.38 -3.99
CA ILE A 343 1.09 -28.20 -4.79
C ILE A 343 2.03 -27.22 -4.09
N LEU A 344 1.53 -26.08 -3.62
CA LEU A 344 2.37 -25.04 -3.02
C LEU A 344 2.83 -25.39 -1.59
N THR A 345 2.04 -26.17 -0.84
CA THR A 345 2.42 -26.63 0.50
C THR A 345 3.53 -27.67 0.45
N GLU A 346 3.53 -28.55 -0.53
CA GLU A 346 4.55 -29.59 -0.70
C GLU A 346 5.94 -29.02 -1.08
N GLN A 347 6.01 -27.75 -1.45
CA GLN A 347 7.25 -27.08 -1.86
C GLN A 347 7.82 -26.12 -0.83
N ALA A 348 7.12 -25.90 0.29
CA ALA A 348 7.51 -24.96 1.33
C ALA A 348 8.59 -25.54 2.28
#